data_2eac5e28c10b22fb0dedd727d7aa58cd
#
_entry.id   2eac5e28c10b22fb0dedd727d7aa58cd
#
_cell.length_a   1.000
_cell.length_b   1.000
_cell.length_c   1.000
_cell.angle_alpha   90.00
_cell.angle_beta   90.00
_cell.angle_gamma   90.00
#
_symmetry.space_group_name_H-M   'P 1'
#
loop_
_entity.id
_entity.type
_entity.pdbx_description
1 polymer ?
#
loop_
_entity_poly.entity_id
_entity_poly.type
_entity_poly.pdbx_seq_one_letter_code
_entity_poly.pdbx_strand_id
1 'polypeptide(L)'
;MEKPFQGGFNIDYIKDADGRAVSYMINRTMMRVDLAKPLVPGEKFVFNIKWWYNINSYFEDNGRSGYEAFPDGNNLYVIAQFFPRLAVYNNVEGWQNMQFWGRSEFALEFGNYEVNITTPKDHILN
;
A
#
# COMPACT_ATOMS: atom_id res chain seq x y z
N MET A 1 -24.26 13.21 12.75
CA MET A 1 -22.91 12.69 12.98
C MET A 1 -22.40 12.15 11.65
N GLU A 2 -21.39 12.78 11.09
CA GLU A 2 -20.70 12.26 9.90
C GLU A 2 -20.01 10.96 10.26
N LYS A 3 -20.08 9.97 9.36
CA LYS A 3 -19.33 8.72 9.56
C LYS A 3 -17.86 9.02 9.37
N PRO A 4 -16.97 8.54 10.25
CA PRO A 4 -15.53 8.73 10.07
C PRO A 4 -15.09 8.09 8.74
N PHE A 5 -14.14 8.73 8.06
CA PHE A 5 -13.55 8.21 6.83
C PHE A 5 -12.93 6.82 7.09
N GLN A 6 -13.30 5.85 6.26
CA GLN A 6 -12.73 4.50 6.34
C GLN A 6 -11.50 4.43 5.43
N GLY A 7 -10.35 4.80 5.99
CA GLY A 7 -9.05 4.73 5.33
C GLY A 7 -8.36 3.39 5.52
N GLY A 8 -7.15 3.29 4.95
CA GLY A 8 -6.31 2.10 5.02
C GLY A 8 -6.58 1.08 3.92
N PHE A 9 -5.66 0.13 3.78
CA PHE A 9 -5.76 -0.92 2.77
C PHE A 9 -6.69 -2.04 3.24
N ASN A 10 -7.62 -2.41 2.38
CA ASN A 10 -8.43 -3.62 2.52
C ASN A 10 -7.77 -4.72 1.68
N ILE A 11 -7.35 -5.79 2.31
CA ILE A 11 -6.64 -6.89 1.65
C ILE A 11 -7.66 -7.97 1.29
N ASP A 12 -7.87 -8.19 -0.01
CA ASP A 12 -8.74 -9.26 -0.50
C ASP A 12 -8.05 -10.62 -0.36
N TYR A 13 -6.77 -10.70 -0.77
CA TYR A 13 -5.97 -11.91 -0.62
C TYR A 13 -4.47 -11.65 -0.74
N ILE A 14 -3.70 -12.60 -0.20
CA ILE A 14 -2.30 -12.84 -0.54
C ILE A 14 -2.17 -14.30 -0.98
N LYS A 15 -1.58 -14.53 -2.14
CA LYS A 15 -1.38 -15.86 -2.72
C LYS A 15 0.06 -16.02 -3.21
N ASP A 16 0.62 -17.21 -3.06
CA ASP A 16 1.91 -17.57 -3.63
C ASP A 16 1.84 -17.74 -5.17
N ALA A 17 2.96 -18.09 -5.78
CA ALA A 17 3.05 -18.32 -7.23
C ALA A 17 2.15 -19.46 -7.72
N ASP A 18 1.82 -20.42 -6.87
CA ASP A 18 0.92 -21.55 -7.17
C ASP A 18 -0.55 -21.22 -6.92
N GLY A 19 -0.85 -19.99 -6.45
CA GLY A 19 -2.20 -19.56 -6.13
C GLY A 19 -2.71 -19.99 -4.76
N ARG A 20 -1.86 -20.57 -3.91
CA ARG A 20 -2.21 -20.95 -2.55
C ARG A 20 -2.24 -19.73 -1.64
N ALA A 21 -3.18 -19.70 -0.71
CA ALA A 21 -3.26 -18.64 0.26
C ALA A 21 -2.01 -18.60 1.16
N VAL A 22 -1.48 -17.40 1.37
CA VAL A 22 -0.37 -17.13 2.27
C VAL A 22 -0.93 -16.53 3.55
N SER A 23 -0.52 -17.06 4.70
CA SER A 23 -0.97 -16.56 6.00
C SER A 23 -0.36 -15.20 6.29
N TYR A 24 -1.16 -14.29 6.85
CA TYR A 24 -0.69 -12.97 7.24
C TYR A 24 -1.46 -12.44 8.46
N MET A 25 -0.87 -11.48 9.14
CA MET A 25 -1.49 -10.75 10.23
C MET A 25 -1.25 -9.25 10.06
N ILE A 26 -2.30 -8.46 10.15
CA ILE A 26 -2.23 -6.99 10.10
C ILE A 26 -2.23 -6.44 11.52
N ASN A 27 -1.26 -5.58 11.80
CA ASN A 27 -1.18 -4.79 13.01
C ASN A 27 -1.07 -3.30 12.63
N ARG A 28 -2.19 -2.61 12.57
CA ARG A 28 -2.30 -1.21 12.13
C ARG A 28 -1.69 -1.00 10.74
N THR A 29 -0.55 -0.29 10.65
CA THR A 29 0.14 0.04 9.40
C THR A 29 1.11 -1.04 8.92
N MET A 30 1.29 -2.09 9.69
CA MET A 30 2.24 -3.18 9.37
C MET A 30 1.51 -4.48 9.14
N MET A 31 1.98 -5.22 8.14
CA MET A 31 1.49 -6.56 7.84
C MET A 31 2.67 -7.55 7.92
N ARG A 32 2.52 -8.59 8.73
CA ARG A 32 3.44 -9.72 8.75
C ARG A 32 2.90 -10.81 7.85
N VAL A 33 3.73 -11.29 6.95
CA VAL A 33 3.43 -12.42 6.08
C VAL A 33 4.22 -13.63 6.57
N ASP A 34 3.55 -14.74 6.84
CA ASP A 34 4.16 -15.94 7.38
C ASP A 34 4.44 -16.92 6.23
N LEU A 35 5.71 -17.11 5.89
CA LEU A 35 6.13 -18.04 4.85
C LEU A 35 6.08 -19.49 5.38
N ALA A 36 5.67 -20.42 4.53
CA ALA A 36 5.62 -21.84 4.86
C ALA A 36 7.01 -22.42 5.23
N LYS A 37 8.06 -21.86 4.70
CA LYS A 37 9.47 -22.16 5.03
C LYS A 37 10.30 -20.88 5.01
N PRO A 38 11.39 -20.81 5.81
CA PRO A 38 12.32 -19.71 5.74
C PRO A 38 12.91 -19.58 4.33
N LEU A 39 13.10 -18.35 3.88
CA LEU A 39 13.79 -18.06 2.62
C LEU A 39 15.30 -18.12 2.86
N VAL A 40 16.01 -18.96 2.12
CA VAL A 40 17.46 -19.06 2.22
C VAL A 40 18.15 -18.16 1.19
N PRO A 41 19.45 -17.82 1.39
CA PRO A 41 20.18 -16.99 0.46
C PRO A 41 20.10 -17.48 -0.99
N GLY A 42 19.79 -16.57 -1.91
CA GLY A 42 19.60 -16.87 -3.34
C GLY A 42 18.20 -17.34 -3.73
N GLU A 43 17.35 -17.71 -2.78
CA GLU A 43 15.94 -18.04 -3.09
C GLU A 43 15.11 -16.78 -3.32
N LYS A 44 14.03 -16.96 -4.09
CA LYS A 44 13.01 -15.93 -4.32
C LYS A 44 11.66 -16.44 -3.83
N PHE A 45 10.91 -15.56 -3.20
CA PHE A 45 9.51 -15.77 -2.90
C PHE A 45 8.66 -14.85 -3.77
N VAL A 46 7.74 -15.43 -4.53
CA VAL A 46 6.82 -14.71 -5.39
C VAL A 46 5.43 -14.79 -4.79
N PHE A 47 4.78 -13.68 -4.66
CA PHE A 47 3.39 -13.63 -4.19
C PHE A 47 2.60 -12.57 -4.94
N ASN A 48 1.28 -12.75 -4.95
CA ASN A 48 0.32 -11.81 -5.47
C ASN A 48 -0.51 -11.30 -4.30
N ILE A 49 -0.69 -9.99 -4.24
CA ILE A 49 -1.56 -9.33 -3.27
C ILE A 49 -2.63 -8.56 -4.03
N LYS A 50 -3.88 -8.67 -3.58
CA LYS A 50 -4.97 -7.83 -4.07
C LYS A 50 -5.49 -7.00 -2.92
N TRP A 51 -5.57 -5.70 -3.13
CA TRP A 51 -6.02 -4.73 -2.16
C TRP A 51 -6.84 -3.63 -2.82
N TRP A 52 -7.55 -2.90 -2.00
CA TRP A 52 -8.22 -1.67 -2.38
C TRP A 52 -8.28 -0.72 -1.18
N TYR A 53 -8.54 0.55 -1.43
CA TYR A 53 -8.74 1.55 -0.40
C TYR A 53 -9.63 2.68 -0.92
N ASN A 54 -10.21 3.44 0.01
CA ASN A 54 -10.99 4.62 -0.32
C ASN A 54 -10.07 5.83 -0.46
N ILE A 55 -10.27 6.62 -1.51
CA ILE A 55 -9.55 7.87 -1.71
C ILE A 55 -10.27 8.96 -0.89
N ASN A 56 -9.54 9.61 -0.01
CA ASN A 56 -10.04 10.68 0.85
C ASN A 56 -10.19 12.00 0.10
N SER A 57 -10.97 12.92 0.65
CA SER A 57 -10.99 14.31 0.20
C SER A 57 -9.69 15.00 0.63
N TYR A 58 -9.00 15.64 -0.31
CA TYR A 58 -7.74 16.33 -0.04
C TYR A 58 -7.90 17.46 0.98
N PHE A 59 -9.00 18.21 0.90
CA PHE A 59 -9.24 19.35 1.78
C PHE A 59 -9.69 18.97 3.19
N GLU A 60 -10.35 17.83 3.35
CA GLU A 60 -10.87 17.42 4.65
C GLU A 60 -9.79 16.77 5.52
N ASP A 61 -8.88 16.00 4.91
CA ASP A 61 -7.93 15.18 5.64
C ASP A 61 -6.48 15.70 5.62
N ASN A 62 -6.19 16.78 4.88
CA ASN A 62 -4.86 17.43 4.80
C ASN A 62 -3.70 16.44 4.54
N GLY A 63 -3.90 15.44 3.69
CA GLY A 63 -2.91 14.41 3.40
C GLY A 63 -2.04 14.72 2.18
N ARG A 64 -1.12 13.81 1.86
CA ARG A 64 -0.33 13.83 0.62
C ARG A 64 -1.08 13.22 -0.56
N SER A 65 -2.21 12.60 -0.32
CA SER A 65 -3.07 11.96 -1.31
C SER A 65 -4.51 12.35 -1.08
N GLY A 66 -5.29 12.35 -2.12
CA GLY A 66 -6.70 12.64 -2.03
C GLY A 66 -7.28 13.03 -3.38
N TYR A 67 -8.54 13.34 -3.40
CA TYR A 67 -9.20 13.94 -4.55
C TYR A 67 -9.66 15.36 -4.25
N GLU A 68 -9.67 16.17 -5.29
CA GLU A 68 -10.25 17.51 -5.29
C GLU A 68 -11.31 17.58 -6.39
N ALA A 69 -12.52 18.00 -6.02
CA ALA A 69 -13.61 18.20 -6.95
C ALA A 69 -13.68 19.68 -7.35
N PHE A 70 -13.65 19.96 -8.65
CA PHE A 70 -13.76 21.31 -9.19
C PHE A 70 -15.20 21.69 -9.55
N PRO A 71 -15.53 23.00 -9.54
CA PRO A 71 -16.88 23.47 -9.85
C PRO A 71 -17.38 23.12 -11.26
N ASP A 72 -16.47 22.84 -12.20
CA ASP A 72 -16.77 22.43 -13.56
C ASP A 72 -17.14 20.94 -13.70
N GLY A 73 -17.13 20.20 -12.58
CA GLY A 73 -17.45 18.78 -12.52
C GLY A 73 -16.26 17.84 -12.75
N ASN A 74 -15.07 18.38 -12.99
CA ASN A 74 -13.85 17.60 -13.08
C ASN A 74 -13.28 17.28 -11.69
N ASN A 75 -12.47 16.22 -11.59
CA ASN A 75 -11.78 15.85 -10.37
C ASN A 75 -10.28 15.67 -10.63
N LEU A 76 -9.49 16.15 -9.67
CA LEU A 76 -8.06 15.85 -9.60
C LEU A 76 -7.84 14.78 -8.55
N TYR A 77 -7.09 13.74 -8.89
CA TYR A 77 -6.67 12.69 -7.95
C TYR A 77 -5.16 12.73 -7.80
N VAL A 78 -4.70 12.95 -6.58
CA VAL A 78 -3.28 12.82 -6.22
C VAL A 78 -3.13 11.54 -5.41
N ILE A 79 -2.35 10.59 -5.92
CA ILE A 79 -2.24 9.26 -5.32
C ILE A 79 -0.78 8.97 -5.02
N ALA A 80 -0.45 8.94 -3.73
CA ALA A 80 0.86 8.59 -3.22
C ALA A 80 0.77 7.39 -2.28
N GLN A 81 1.84 6.58 -2.22
CA GLN A 81 1.94 5.42 -1.30
C GLN A 81 0.74 4.46 -1.43
N PHE A 82 0.31 4.20 -2.65
CA PHE A 82 -0.94 3.52 -2.98
C PHE A 82 -0.84 1.98 -2.98
N PHE A 83 0.30 1.42 -2.66
CA PHE A 83 0.50 -0.03 -2.63
C PHE A 83 1.29 -0.46 -1.38
N PRO A 84 1.04 -1.68 -0.86
CA PRO A 84 1.84 -2.24 0.22
C PRO A 84 3.30 -2.40 -0.21
N ARG A 85 4.23 -2.01 0.66
CA ARG A 85 5.66 -2.08 0.39
C ARG A 85 6.36 -2.96 1.40
N LEU A 86 7.46 -3.60 0.97
CA LEU A 86 8.30 -4.37 1.86
C LEU A 86 8.99 -3.43 2.86
N ALA A 87 8.94 -3.78 4.14
CA ALA A 87 9.71 -3.08 5.15
C ALA A 87 11.21 -3.31 4.94
N VAL A 88 12.01 -2.30 5.25
CA VAL A 88 13.47 -2.42 5.18
C VAL A 88 13.98 -3.38 6.25
N TYR A 89 14.96 -4.18 5.88
CA TYR A 89 15.73 -4.98 6.81
C TYR A 89 17.19 -4.50 6.84
N ASN A 90 17.71 -4.23 8.02
CA ASN A 90 19.10 -3.89 8.21
C ASN A 90 19.71 -4.67 9.38
N ASN A 91 21.04 -4.65 9.48
CA ASN A 91 21.78 -5.41 10.49
C ASN A 91 21.82 -4.74 11.88
N VAL A 92 21.30 -3.53 12.02
CA VAL A 92 21.26 -2.81 13.30
C VAL A 92 19.96 -3.08 14.04
N GLU A 93 18.81 -2.95 13.35
CA GLU A 93 17.48 -3.01 13.93
C GLU A 93 16.65 -4.21 13.43
N GLY A 94 17.18 -4.96 12.46
CA GLY A 94 16.40 -6.01 11.80
C GLY A 94 15.32 -5.42 10.90
N TRP A 95 14.11 -5.95 10.96
CA TRP A 95 12.96 -5.43 10.24
C TRP A 95 12.52 -4.09 10.82
N GLN A 96 12.49 -3.04 9.98
CA GLN A 96 11.95 -1.74 10.36
C GLN A 96 10.43 -1.78 10.30
N ASN A 97 9.83 -2.34 11.35
CA ASN A 97 8.39 -2.56 11.47
C ASN A 97 7.71 -1.63 12.50
N MET A 98 8.32 -0.49 12.77
CA MET A 98 7.73 0.51 13.65
C MET A 98 6.45 1.07 13.04
N GLN A 99 5.47 1.34 13.90
CA GLN A 99 4.22 1.98 13.49
C GLN A 99 4.46 3.43 13.09
N PHE A 100 3.65 3.93 12.17
CA PHE A 100 3.67 5.33 11.78
C PHE A 100 3.06 6.22 12.88
N TRP A 101 3.81 7.24 13.31
CA TRP A 101 3.42 8.17 14.36
C TRP A 101 3.07 9.57 13.84
N GLY A 102 2.95 9.76 12.54
CA GLY A 102 2.51 11.01 11.90
C GLY A 102 3.61 11.99 11.52
N ARG A 103 4.86 11.80 11.94
CA ARG A 103 5.95 12.77 11.69
C ARG A 103 7.26 12.14 11.22
N SER A 104 7.26 10.89 10.81
CA SER A 104 8.47 10.21 10.33
C SER A 104 8.28 9.73 8.89
N GLU A 105 9.39 9.62 8.17
CA GLU A 105 9.43 8.98 6.87
C GLU A 105 9.80 7.51 7.03
N PHE A 106 9.24 6.66 6.19
CA PHE A 106 9.63 5.26 6.11
C PHE A 106 10.90 5.13 5.28
N ALA A 107 11.85 4.33 5.73
CA ALA A 107 12.89 3.82 4.88
C ALA A 107 12.28 2.81 3.89
N LEU A 108 12.65 2.89 2.62
CA LEU A 108 12.09 2.05 1.57
C LEU A 108 13.22 1.44 0.75
N GLU A 109 13.10 0.15 0.46
CA GLU A 109 14.03 -0.55 -0.41
C GLU A 109 13.86 -0.13 -1.88
N PHE A 110 14.97 -0.15 -2.61
CA PHE A 110 14.96 -0.03 -4.06
C PHE A 110 14.45 -1.31 -4.70
N GLY A 111 13.89 -1.19 -5.89
CA GLY A 111 13.39 -2.33 -6.64
C GLY A 111 13.13 -1.99 -8.10
N ASN A 112 12.92 -3.03 -8.89
CA ASN A 112 12.42 -2.89 -10.24
C ASN A 112 10.89 -2.89 -10.18
N TYR A 113 10.28 -1.90 -10.83
CA TYR A 113 8.83 -1.74 -10.84
C TYR A 113 8.32 -1.77 -12.28
N GLU A 114 7.24 -2.47 -12.47
CA GLU A 114 6.40 -2.39 -13.67
C GLU A 114 5.00 -2.02 -13.21
N VAL A 115 4.48 -0.91 -13.70
CA VAL A 115 3.20 -0.36 -13.24
C VAL A 115 2.25 -0.26 -14.44
N ASN A 116 1.11 -0.92 -14.33
CA ASN A 116 0.03 -0.83 -15.30
C ASN A 116 -1.15 -0.14 -14.63
N ILE A 117 -1.58 1.00 -15.19
CA ILE A 117 -2.66 1.81 -14.63
C ILE A 117 -3.84 1.77 -15.59
N THR A 118 -5.01 1.42 -15.04
CA THR A 118 -6.27 1.46 -15.79
C THR A 118 -7.17 2.52 -15.17
N THR A 119 -7.62 3.47 -15.98
CA THR A 119 -8.49 4.55 -15.57
C THR A 119 -9.73 4.62 -16.46
N PRO A 120 -10.79 5.31 -16.05
CA PRO A 120 -11.85 5.73 -16.95
C PRO A 120 -11.31 6.47 -18.17
N LYS A 121 -12.02 6.36 -19.30
CA LYS A 121 -11.57 6.88 -20.61
C LYS A 121 -11.32 8.39 -20.63
N ASP A 122 -11.99 9.13 -19.78
CA ASP A 122 -11.94 10.59 -19.66
C ASP A 122 -10.86 11.09 -18.69
N HIS A 123 -10.06 10.21 -18.13
CA HIS A 123 -8.96 10.56 -17.22
C HIS A 123 -7.65 10.76 -17.99
N ILE A 124 -6.89 11.76 -17.57
CA ILE A 124 -5.53 12.04 -18.04
C ILE A 124 -4.57 11.64 -16.92
N LEU A 125 -3.59 10.82 -17.25
CA LEU A 125 -2.50 10.42 -16.35
C LEU A 125 -1.28 11.31 -16.58
N ASN A 126 -0.68 11.81 -15.50
CA ASN A 126 0.54 12.59 -15.51
C ASN A 126 1.52 12.11 -14.41
#